data_c3ca010ae798b9f3b1cfcded6cae96b9
#
_entry.id   c3ca010ae798b9f3b1cfcded6cae96b9
#
_cell.length_a   1.000
_cell.length_b   1.000
_cell.length_c   1.000
_cell.angle_alpha   90.00
_cell.angle_beta   90.00
_cell.angle_gamma   90.00
#
_symmetry.space_group_name_H-M   'P 1'
#
loop_
_entity.id
_entity.type
_entity.pdbx_description
1 polymer ?
#
loop_
_entity_poly.entity_id
_entity_poly.type
_entity_poly.pdbx_seq_one_letter_code
_entity_poly.pdbx_strand_id
1 'polypeptide(L)'
;MTLRQRFIVGAAGIALAFSASLAQAGPYSAMYVFGDSLSDVGNDALISGGAVPRTSIFTNGTTSGRFTNGYNYIDYMASFMGLSVTPSVAGGTNYAYGGARVDGITPALVPLGGLSFNQQVTSYVSSHVGAADPNALYVLWAGANNVSDGITTVAMGGSPSAIGTQI
;
A
#
# COMPACT_ATOMS: atom_id res chain seq x y z
N MET A 1 -39.77 51.27 51.87
CA MET A 1 -40.24 50.25 50.91
C MET A 1 -39.14 50.01 49.91
N THR A 2 -38.37 48.94 50.05
CA THR A 2 -37.27 48.62 49.17
C THR A 2 -37.47 47.20 48.62
N LEU A 3 -37.77 47.14 47.32
CA LEU A 3 -37.98 45.91 46.59
C LEU A 3 -36.64 45.34 46.22
N ARG A 4 -36.23 44.23 46.82
CA ARG A 4 -35.07 43.48 46.44
C ARG A 4 -35.39 42.59 45.21
N GLN A 5 -34.97 43.01 44.03
CA GLN A 5 -34.97 42.15 42.86
C GLN A 5 -33.86 41.12 43.01
N ARG A 6 -34.25 39.87 43.11
CA ARG A 6 -33.30 38.73 42.99
C ARG A 6 -33.13 38.41 41.53
N PHE A 7 -31.95 38.68 41.00
CA PHE A 7 -31.52 38.16 39.68
C PHE A 7 -31.16 36.69 39.84
N ILE A 8 -31.96 35.82 39.23
CA ILE A 8 -31.61 34.42 39.06
C ILE A 8 -30.74 34.37 37.80
N VAL A 9 -29.43 34.23 37.95
CA VAL A 9 -28.54 33.93 36.84
C VAL A 9 -28.69 32.45 36.55
N GLY A 10 -29.45 32.12 35.51
CA GLY A 10 -29.49 30.77 34.96
C GLY A 10 -28.20 30.45 34.23
N ALA A 11 -27.38 29.62 34.84
CA ALA A 11 -26.21 29.05 34.15
C ALA A 11 -26.74 28.06 33.08
N ALA A 12 -26.82 28.52 31.83
CA ALA A 12 -27.05 27.65 30.70
C ALA A 12 -25.73 26.87 30.47
N GLY A 13 -25.65 25.67 31.00
CA GLY A 13 -24.56 24.73 30.67
C GLY A 13 -24.67 24.33 29.23
N ILE A 14 -23.77 24.86 28.38
CA ILE A 14 -23.58 24.36 27.03
C ILE A 14 -22.89 23.00 27.18
N ALA A 15 -23.68 21.92 27.11
CA ALA A 15 -23.13 20.59 26.91
C ALA A 15 -22.60 20.53 25.47
N LEU A 16 -21.30 20.76 25.29
CA LEU A 16 -20.61 20.35 24.07
C LEU A 16 -20.66 18.82 24.03
N ALA A 17 -21.63 18.28 23.31
CA ALA A 17 -21.60 16.91 22.89
C ALA A 17 -20.41 16.78 21.89
N PHE A 18 -19.25 16.40 22.37
CA PHE A 18 -18.23 15.82 21.55
C PHE A 18 -18.82 14.54 20.98
N SER A 19 -19.38 14.61 19.79
CA SER A 19 -19.58 13.46 18.93
C SER A 19 -18.18 13.00 18.53
N ALA A 20 -17.53 12.21 19.41
CA ALA A 20 -16.47 11.33 18.99
C ALA A 20 -17.13 10.45 17.92
N SER A 21 -16.91 10.75 16.65
CA SER A 21 -17.08 9.76 15.59
C SER A 21 -16.22 8.58 16.05
N LEU A 22 -16.89 7.55 16.56
CA LEU A 22 -16.27 6.25 16.69
C LEU A 22 -15.81 5.93 15.28
N ALA A 23 -14.53 6.15 15.00
CA ALA A 23 -13.90 5.55 13.85
C ALA A 23 -14.21 4.08 14.01
N GLN A 24 -15.16 3.59 13.22
CA GLN A 24 -15.47 2.16 13.21
C GLN A 24 -14.21 1.53 12.70
N ALA A 25 -13.43 0.94 13.62
CA ALA A 25 -12.29 0.14 13.24
C ALA A 25 -12.83 -0.85 12.22
N GLY A 26 -12.26 -0.82 11.00
CA GLY A 26 -12.63 -1.77 9.97
C GLY A 26 -12.50 -3.19 10.52
N PRO A 27 -13.05 -4.20 9.84
CA PRO A 27 -13.02 -5.59 10.31
C PRO A 27 -11.59 -6.14 10.45
N TYR A 28 -10.57 -5.40 10.04
CA TYR A 28 -9.18 -5.83 10.03
C TYR A 28 -8.30 -4.96 10.92
N SER A 29 -7.33 -5.59 11.58
CA SER A 29 -6.32 -4.94 12.44
C SER A 29 -5.24 -4.21 11.64
N ALA A 30 -4.89 -4.71 10.45
CA ALA A 30 -3.88 -4.18 9.54
C ALA A 30 -4.15 -4.64 8.10
N MET A 31 -3.45 -4.03 7.14
CA MET A 31 -3.41 -4.49 5.76
C MET A 31 -1.96 -4.72 5.35
N TYR A 32 -1.60 -5.96 5.02
CA TYR A 32 -0.32 -6.33 4.45
C TYR A 32 -0.47 -6.57 2.95
N VAL A 33 0.42 -5.96 2.16
CA VAL A 33 0.29 -5.94 0.71
C VAL A 33 1.55 -6.49 0.06
N PHE A 34 1.38 -7.43 -0.87
CA PHE A 34 2.43 -8.05 -1.66
C PHE A 34 2.06 -7.96 -3.13
N GLY A 35 3.01 -7.58 -3.98
CA GLY A 35 2.68 -7.47 -5.38
C GLY A 35 3.71 -6.73 -6.23
N ASP A 36 3.22 -6.22 -7.35
CA ASP A 36 3.99 -5.51 -8.35
C ASP A 36 3.72 -3.99 -8.34
N SER A 37 4.04 -3.32 -9.45
CA SER A 37 3.85 -1.88 -9.63
C SER A 37 2.43 -1.38 -9.39
N LEU A 38 1.41 -2.23 -9.59
CA LEU A 38 0.02 -1.84 -9.38
C LEU A 38 -0.32 -1.70 -7.90
N SER A 39 0.45 -2.35 -7.03
CA SER A 39 0.25 -2.38 -5.58
C SER A 39 1.30 -1.57 -4.80
N ASP A 40 2.42 -1.18 -5.41
CA ASP A 40 3.48 -0.41 -4.75
C ASP A 40 2.98 0.99 -4.34
N VAL A 41 3.14 1.33 -3.06
CA VAL A 41 2.80 2.65 -2.51
C VAL A 41 4.04 3.51 -2.25
N GLY A 42 5.20 3.12 -2.78
CA GLY A 42 6.41 3.94 -2.76
C GLY A 42 7.70 3.23 -2.36
N ASN A 43 7.76 1.89 -2.31
CA ASN A 43 9.01 1.17 -2.05
C ASN A 43 10.05 1.50 -3.11
N ASP A 44 9.70 1.40 -4.40
CA ASP A 44 10.62 1.72 -5.50
C ASP A 44 11.09 3.16 -5.46
N ALA A 45 10.22 4.09 -5.13
CA ALA A 45 10.60 5.50 -5.01
C ALA A 45 11.64 5.71 -3.91
N LEU A 46 11.47 5.05 -2.77
CA LEU A 46 12.39 5.17 -1.64
C LEU A 46 13.75 4.53 -1.95
N ILE A 47 13.78 3.30 -2.47
CA ILE A 47 15.05 2.62 -2.77
C ILE A 47 15.81 3.26 -3.92
N SER A 48 15.12 3.94 -4.85
CA SER A 48 15.72 4.60 -6.01
C SER A 48 16.03 6.08 -5.80
N GLY A 49 15.72 6.64 -4.63
CA GLY A 49 15.84 8.08 -4.39
C GLY A 49 14.92 8.92 -5.29
N GLY A 50 13.77 8.37 -5.67
CA GLY A 50 12.78 9.03 -6.53
C GLY A 50 12.99 8.83 -8.03
N ALA A 51 13.96 8.02 -8.45
CA ALA A 51 14.21 7.76 -9.87
C ALA A 51 13.19 6.77 -10.49
N VAL A 52 12.55 5.93 -9.67
CA VAL A 52 11.55 4.94 -10.08
C VAL A 52 10.35 5.00 -9.11
N PRO A 53 9.13 5.08 -9.60
CA PRO A 53 8.75 5.44 -10.97
C PRO A 53 9.17 6.87 -11.30
N ARG A 54 9.37 7.16 -12.59
CA ARG A 54 9.67 8.54 -13.01
C ARG A 54 8.45 9.42 -12.72
N THR A 55 8.57 10.31 -11.77
CA THR A 55 7.50 11.20 -11.32
C THR A 55 6.88 12.02 -12.46
N SER A 56 7.67 12.39 -13.48
CA SER A 56 7.19 13.11 -14.66
C SER A 56 6.20 12.34 -15.52
N ILE A 57 6.12 11.01 -15.38
CA ILE A 57 5.23 10.16 -16.18
C ILE A 57 3.96 9.80 -15.40
N PHE A 58 4.10 9.48 -14.12
CA PHE A 58 3.03 8.88 -13.33
C PHE A 58 2.39 9.82 -12.32
N THR A 59 3.00 10.95 -12.02
CA THR A 59 2.45 11.85 -11.00
C THR A 59 2.30 13.27 -11.54
N ASN A 60 1.17 13.86 -11.28
CA ASN A 60 0.94 15.30 -11.43
C ASN A 60 1.37 16.08 -10.16
N GLY A 61 2.33 15.55 -9.39
CA GLY A 61 2.95 16.19 -8.23
C GLY A 61 2.36 15.85 -6.87
N THR A 62 1.27 15.07 -6.78
CA THR A 62 0.58 14.84 -5.50
C THR A 62 0.74 13.45 -4.91
N THR A 63 1.13 12.44 -5.68
CA THR A 63 1.23 11.04 -5.24
C THR A 63 2.53 10.40 -5.70
N SER A 64 3.63 11.09 -5.42
CA SER A 64 4.97 10.60 -5.77
C SER A 64 5.22 9.19 -5.24
N GLY A 65 5.84 8.36 -6.06
CA GLY A 65 6.25 7.03 -5.68
C GLY A 65 5.32 5.90 -6.10
N ARG A 66 4.21 6.19 -6.79
CA ARG A 66 3.31 5.17 -7.35
C ARG A 66 3.43 5.09 -8.86
N PHE A 67 3.14 3.92 -9.44
CA PHE A 67 3.13 3.70 -10.89
C PHE A 67 1.77 4.09 -11.50
N THR A 68 1.23 5.21 -11.08
CA THR A 68 -0.06 5.76 -11.51
C THR A 68 -0.03 7.27 -11.39
N ASN A 69 -0.97 7.96 -12.04
CA ASN A 69 -1.12 9.41 -11.97
C ASN A 69 -1.80 9.92 -10.69
N GLY A 70 -2.03 9.04 -9.73
CA GLY A 70 -2.70 9.36 -8.48
C GLY A 70 -2.49 8.26 -7.44
N TYR A 71 -3.41 8.13 -6.52
CA TYR A 71 -3.46 6.99 -5.61
C TYR A 71 -3.76 5.70 -6.38
N ASN A 72 -3.17 4.59 -5.96
CA ASN A 72 -3.51 3.28 -6.50
C ASN A 72 -4.66 2.64 -5.69
N TYR A 73 -5.11 1.45 -6.12
CA TYR A 73 -6.25 0.79 -5.47
C TYR A 73 -5.98 0.45 -3.99
N ILE A 74 -4.73 0.24 -3.60
CA ILE A 74 -4.34 -0.03 -2.20
C ILE A 74 -4.59 1.19 -1.32
N ASP A 75 -4.25 2.40 -1.81
CA ASP A 75 -4.49 3.64 -1.06
C ASP A 75 -6.00 3.82 -0.80
N TYR A 76 -6.84 3.61 -1.82
CA TYR A 76 -8.29 3.72 -1.69
C TYR A 76 -8.87 2.64 -0.77
N MET A 77 -8.39 1.40 -0.89
CA MET A 77 -8.84 0.27 -0.08
C MET A 77 -8.49 0.48 1.40
N ALA A 78 -7.26 0.91 1.69
CA ALA A 78 -6.82 1.24 3.03
C ALA A 78 -7.65 2.39 3.62
N SER A 79 -7.84 3.47 2.86
CA SER A 79 -8.67 4.60 3.26
C SER A 79 -10.12 4.21 3.56
N PHE A 80 -10.73 3.38 2.70
CA PHE A 80 -12.10 2.90 2.88
C PHE A 80 -12.25 2.06 4.16
N MET A 81 -11.22 1.28 4.50
CA MET A 81 -11.20 0.42 5.69
C MET A 81 -10.70 1.14 6.96
N GLY A 82 -10.34 2.42 6.88
CA GLY A 82 -9.76 3.15 8.00
C GLY A 82 -8.37 2.67 8.41
N LEU A 83 -7.64 2.02 7.48
CA LEU A 83 -6.31 1.48 7.69
C LEU A 83 -5.23 2.40 7.09
N SER A 84 -4.00 2.27 7.58
CA SER A 84 -2.83 2.93 7.03
C SER A 84 -1.92 1.89 6.37
N VAL A 85 -1.48 2.19 5.15
CA VAL A 85 -0.52 1.35 4.41
C VAL A 85 0.60 2.24 3.91
N THR A 86 1.83 1.94 4.35
CA THR A 86 3.04 2.66 3.97
C THR A 86 4.10 1.67 3.47
N PRO A 87 5.14 2.13 2.73
CA PRO A 87 6.19 1.26 2.22
C PRO A 87 6.92 0.47 3.31
N SER A 88 7.19 -0.80 3.07
CA SER A 88 7.91 -1.68 4.01
C SER A 88 9.35 -1.23 4.26
N VAL A 89 10.01 -0.62 3.28
CA VAL A 89 11.35 -0.03 3.45
C VAL A 89 11.38 1.14 4.44
N ALA A 90 10.22 1.72 4.75
CA ALA A 90 10.04 2.72 5.78
C ALA A 90 9.39 2.14 7.06
N GLY A 91 9.38 0.82 7.21
CA GLY A 91 8.77 0.14 8.37
C GLY A 91 7.25 -0.04 8.26
N GLY A 92 6.68 0.11 7.07
CA GLY A 92 5.25 -0.07 6.82
C GLY A 92 4.86 -1.49 6.42
N THR A 93 3.61 -1.63 5.95
CA THR A 93 2.98 -2.93 5.67
C THR A 93 2.83 -3.23 4.17
N ASN A 94 3.28 -2.35 3.28
CA ASN A 94 3.30 -2.61 1.85
C ASN A 94 4.66 -3.14 1.42
N TYR A 95 4.71 -4.37 0.97
CA TYR A 95 5.90 -5.09 0.51
C TYR A 95 6.02 -5.14 -1.02
N ALA A 96 5.06 -4.54 -1.76
CA ALA A 96 5.04 -4.57 -3.22
C ALA A 96 6.16 -3.74 -3.84
N TYR A 97 6.70 -4.23 -4.98
CA TYR A 97 7.71 -3.54 -5.77
C TYR A 97 7.36 -3.58 -7.25
N GLY A 98 7.58 -2.49 -7.96
CA GLY A 98 7.42 -2.43 -9.41
C GLY A 98 8.29 -3.47 -10.13
N GLY A 99 7.73 -4.07 -11.18
CA GLY A 99 8.44 -5.09 -11.94
C GLY A 99 8.64 -6.43 -11.22
N ALA A 100 8.04 -6.62 -10.06
CA ALA A 100 8.09 -7.90 -9.35
C ALA A 100 7.41 -9.00 -10.15
N ARG A 101 8.10 -10.12 -10.29
CA ARG A 101 7.62 -11.42 -10.78
C ARG A 101 7.42 -12.33 -9.58
N VAL A 102 6.89 -13.51 -9.78
CA VAL A 102 6.71 -14.46 -8.68
C VAL A 102 8.06 -14.73 -7.98
N ASP A 103 9.10 -15.06 -8.73
CA ASP A 103 10.44 -15.41 -8.23
C ASP A 103 11.59 -14.58 -8.81
N GLY A 104 11.27 -13.51 -9.55
CA GLY A 104 12.24 -12.59 -10.14
C GLY A 104 11.83 -11.13 -10.01
N ILE A 105 12.72 -10.22 -10.38
CA ILE A 105 12.49 -8.77 -10.37
C ILE A 105 13.09 -8.14 -11.63
N THR A 106 12.56 -6.99 -12.02
CA THR A 106 13.14 -6.19 -13.12
C THR A 106 14.62 -5.89 -12.83
N PRO A 107 15.55 -6.21 -13.77
CA PRO A 107 16.99 -6.09 -13.53
C PRO A 107 17.44 -4.72 -13.03
N ALA A 108 16.79 -3.64 -13.45
CA ALA A 108 17.09 -2.29 -13.01
C ALA A 108 16.84 -2.05 -11.51
N LEU A 109 15.99 -2.86 -10.86
CA LEU A 109 15.66 -2.73 -9.44
C LEU A 109 16.46 -3.69 -8.56
N VAL A 110 17.08 -4.73 -9.12
CA VAL A 110 17.91 -5.68 -8.36
C VAL A 110 19.03 -4.98 -7.57
N PRO A 111 19.86 -4.11 -8.19
CA PRO A 111 20.94 -3.43 -7.45
C PRO A 111 20.44 -2.40 -6.44
N LEU A 112 19.17 -2.01 -6.52
CA LEU A 112 18.54 -1.06 -5.60
C LEU A 112 17.85 -1.75 -4.42
N GLY A 113 17.78 -3.09 -4.40
CA GLY A 113 17.12 -3.86 -3.35
C GLY A 113 15.65 -4.15 -3.60
N GLY A 114 15.18 -4.04 -4.85
CA GLY A 114 13.82 -4.47 -5.22
C GLY A 114 13.64 -5.98 -4.99
N LEU A 115 12.43 -6.38 -4.58
CA LEU A 115 12.11 -7.75 -4.18
C LEU A 115 11.10 -8.40 -5.14
N SER A 116 11.36 -9.66 -5.52
CA SER A 116 10.35 -10.52 -6.14
C SER A 116 9.19 -10.79 -5.16
N PHE A 117 8.06 -11.28 -5.67
CA PHE A 117 6.93 -11.61 -4.82
C PHE A 117 7.29 -12.62 -3.72
N ASN A 118 8.03 -13.69 -4.05
CA ASN A 118 8.49 -14.66 -3.06
C ASN A 118 9.44 -14.05 -2.02
N GLN A 119 10.30 -13.12 -2.43
CA GLN A 119 11.19 -12.40 -1.52
C GLN A 119 10.42 -11.42 -0.61
N GLN A 120 9.35 -10.79 -1.11
CA GLN A 120 8.47 -9.95 -0.30
C GLN A 120 7.83 -10.75 0.84
N VAL A 121 7.28 -11.93 0.51
CA VAL A 121 6.71 -12.84 1.53
C VAL A 121 7.77 -13.28 2.52
N THR A 122 8.98 -13.63 2.05
CA THR A 122 10.10 -14.01 2.92
C THR A 122 10.50 -12.85 3.83
N SER A 123 10.54 -11.63 3.32
CA SER A 123 10.84 -10.42 4.11
C SER A 123 9.81 -10.20 5.21
N TYR A 124 8.51 -10.34 4.87
CA TYR A 124 7.43 -10.27 5.86
C TYR A 124 7.61 -11.33 6.96
N VAL A 125 7.75 -12.60 6.59
CA VAL A 125 7.89 -13.70 7.55
C VAL A 125 9.10 -13.51 8.45
N SER A 126 10.22 -13.03 7.90
CA SER A 126 11.45 -12.80 8.66
C SER A 126 11.35 -11.61 9.63
N SER A 127 10.50 -10.64 9.34
CA SER A 127 10.29 -9.46 10.18
C SER A 127 9.18 -9.65 11.24
N HIS A 128 8.37 -10.70 11.13
CA HIS A 128 7.27 -11.01 12.04
C HIS A 128 7.55 -12.30 12.80
N VAL A 129 7.84 -12.15 14.08
CA VAL A 129 8.08 -13.32 14.98
C VAL A 129 6.74 -13.93 15.37
N GLY A 130 6.54 -15.21 15.05
CA GLY A 130 5.33 -15.96 15.40
C GLY A 130 4.37 -16.17 14.22
N ALA A 131 3.11 -16.44 14.53
CA ALA A 131 2.09 -16.63 13.50
C ALA A 131 1.67 -15.29 12.87
N ALA A 132 1.26 -15.35 11.60
CA ALA A 132 0.65 -14.19 10.95
C ALA A 132 -0.61 -13.73 11.71
N ASP A 133 -0.86 -12.42 11.71
CA ASP A 133 -2.04 -11.86 12.39
C ASP A 133 -3.33 -12.37 11.72
N PRO A 134 -4.15 -13.17 12.40
CA PRO A 134 -5.36 -13.73 11.82
C PRO A 134 -6.46 -12.68 11.58
N ASN A 135 -6.31 -11.48 12.15
CA ASN A 135 -7.25 -10.37 11.99
C ASN A 135 -6.78 -9.36 10.93
N ALA A 136 -5.61 -9.55 10.32
CA ALA A 136 -5.13 -8.68 9.26
C ALA A 136 -5.69 -9.09 7.88
N LEU A 137 -5.80 -8.12 6.98
CA LEU A 137 -6.07 -8.36 5.57
C LEU A 137 -4.74 -8.53 4.83
N TYR A 138 -4.60 -9.64 4.10
CA TYR A 138 -3.45 -9.91 3.25
C TYR A 138 -3.87 -9.76 1.79
N VAL A 139 -3.27 -8.79 1.09
CA VAL A 139 -3.55 -8.50 -0.33
C VAL A 139 -2.38 -9.01 -1.15
N LEU A 140 -2.66 -9.90 -2.11
CA LEU A 140 -1.67 -10.50 -3.00
C LEU A 140 -2.04 -10.22 -4.45
N TRP A 141 -1.14 -9.56 -5.20
CA TRP A 141 -1.34 -9.22 -6.61
C TRP A 141 -0.05 -9.44 -7.39
N ALA A 142 0.06 -10.57 -8.10
CA ALA A 142 1.28 -10.95 -8.81
C ALA A 142 0.97 -11.67 -10.12
N GLY A 143 1.98 -11.81 -10.98
CA GLY A 143 1.93 -12.59 -12.21
C GLY A 143 1.87 -11.77 -13.49
N ALA A 144 1.44 -10.52 -13.47
CA ALA A 144 1.33 -9.69 -14.68
C ALA A 144 2.68 -9.53 -15.40
N ASN A 145 3.77 -9.34 -14.66
CA ASN A 145 5.11 -9.23 -15.23
C ASN A 145 5.61 -10.56 -15.83
N ASN A 146 5.29 -11.70 -15.20
CA ASN A 146 5.59 -13.02 -15.76
C ASN A 146 4.87 -13.23 -17.10
N VAL A 147 3.59 -12.91 -17.19
CA VAL A 147 2.82 -13.00 -18.43
C VAL A 147 3.39 -12.09 -19.50
N SER A 148 3.75 -10.84 -19.16
CA SER A 148 4.38 -9.90 -20.08
C SER A 148 5.70 -10.42 -20.64
N ASP A 149 6.53 -11.06 -19.81
CA ASP A 149 7.78 -11.68 -20.25
C ASP A 149 7.53 -12.85 -21.22
N GLY A 150 6.55 -13.68 -20.90
CA GLY A 150 6.14 -14.79 -21.78
C GLY A 150 5.66 -14.30 -23.14
N ILE A 151 4.81 -13.26 -23.17
CA ILE A 151 4.34 -12.64 -24.42
C ILE A 151 5.53 -12.07 -25.21
N THR A 152 6.44 -11.36 -24.54
CA THR A 152 7.62 -10.80 -25.17
C THR A 152 8.52 -11.89 -25.78
N THR A 153 8.72 -12.99 -25.05
CA THR A 153 9.48 -14.15 -25.53
C THR A 153 8.89 -14.72 -26.82
N VAL A 154 7.57 -14.89 -26.85
CA VAL A 154 6.87 -15.39 -28.05
C VAL A 154 6.94 -14.40 -29.20
N ALA A 155 6.77 -13.11 -28.93
CA ALA A 155 6.88 -12.06 -29.96
C ALA A 155 8.28 -11.99 -30.59
N MET A 156 9.31 -12.38 -29.84
CA MET A 156 10.70 -12.49 -30.33
C MET A 156 11.01 -13.84 -30.99
N GLY A 157 10.02 -14.69 -31.27
CA GLY A 157 10.17 -15.97 -31.96
C GLY A 157 10.38 -17.17 -31.02
N GLY A 158 10.22 -17.00 -29.72
CA GLY A 158 10.24 -18.10 -28.76
C GLY A 158 8.97 -18.95 -28.81
N SER A 159 9.01 -20.13 -28.18
CA SER A 159 7.86 -21.04 -28.14
C SER A 159 6.73 -20.49 -27.24
N PRO A 160 5.46 -20.65 -27.65
CA PRO A 160 4.31 -20.35 -26.78
C PRO A 160 4.31 -21.10 -25.43
N SER A 161 4.97 -22.25 -25.34
CA SER A 161 5.17 -22.96 -24.08
C SER A 161 5.99 -22.19 -23.04
N ALA A 162 6.78 -21.21 -23.49
CA ALA A 162 7.55 -20.32 -22.60
C ALA A 162 6.63 -19.49 -21.68
N ILE A 163 5.38 -19.19 -22.09
CA ILE A 163 4.41 -18.50 -21.23
C ILE A 163 4.09 -19.36 -20.01
N GLY A 164 3.86 -20.65 -20.20
CA GLY A 164 3.52 -21.58 -19.11
C GLY A 164 4.66 -21.79 -18.09
N THR A 165 5.90 -21.53 -18.48
CA THR A 165 7.05 -21.65 -17.56
C THR A 165 7.35 -20.35 -16.79
N GLN A 166 6.68 -19.25 -17.14
CA GLN A 166 6.83 -17.94 -16.50
C GLN A 166 5.74 -17.65 -15.44
N ILE A 167 4.70 -18.49 -15.39
CA ILE A 167 3.58 -18.41 -14.46
C ILE A 167 3.72 -19.51 -13.40
#